data_78e98d20603099b49c035a19362571aa
#
_entry.id   78e98d20603099b49c035a19362571aa
#
_cell.length_a   1.000
_cell.length_b   1.000
_cell.length_c   1.000
_cell.angle_alpha   90.00
_cell.angle_beta   90.00
_cell.angle_gamma   90.00
#
_symmetry.space_group_name_H-M   'P 1'
#
loop_
_entity.id
_entity.type
_entity.pdbx_description
1 polymer ?
#
loop_
_entity_poly.entity_id
_entity_poly.type
_entity_poly.pdbx_seq_one_letter_code
_entity_poly.pdbx_strand_id
1 'polypeptide(L)'
;MGPTISVITPASRGVRELSNLLNDFKNQTFKNFEHIIVYDGPPPVDVINLMKTAGPWTQFCNIEKDYGNMDISPGTKPRNHGIKISRGQYLVFCDDDDRYKDTYLETLISNCRDNMIGIVQMSCQQSRMYKDGDPETIVLVPEIDIHMFPIICHVGTPCYIVKREWAIEEPWRHEPEHDFRFIKRICEKFKPMIQIVGGMQVDVDGLVLKGMKDWVSFPPFYRE
;
A
#
# COMPACT_ATOMS: atom_id res chain seq x y z
N MET A 1 10.78 20.36 -11.85
CA MET A 1 10.88 18.88 -11.80
C MET A 1 9.56 18.37 -11.26
N GLY A 2 9.09 17.21 -11.75
CA GLY A 2 7.89 16.56 -11.23
C GLY A 2 8.11 15.89 -9.86
N PRO A 3 7.07 15.30 -9.24
CA PRO A 3 7.22 14.53 -8.01
C PRO A 3 8.09 13.29 -8.25
N THR A 4 8.82 12.86 -7.22
CA THR A 4 9.59 11.61 -7.28
C THR A 4 8.66 10.42 -7.06
N ILE A 5 7.71 10.52 -6.13
CA ILE A 5 6.76 9.46 -5.78
C ILE A 5 5.34 9.93 -6.10
N SER A 6 4.54 9.06 -6.72
CA SER A 6 3.07 9.17 -6.69
C SER A 6 2.54 8.14 -5.71
N VAL A 7 1.90 8.61 -4.65
CA VAL A 7 1.12 7.76 -3.74
C VAL A 7 -0.27 7.62 -4.32
N ILE A 8 -0.75 6.40 -4.50
CA ILE A 8 -2.06 6.10 -5.09
C ILE A 8 -2.93 5.41 -4.04
N THR A 9 -4.05 6.04 -3.70
CA THR A 9 -5.02 5.49 -2.74
C THR A 9 -6.34 5.22 -3.43
N PRO A 10 -6.75 3.94 -3.53
CA PRO A 10 -8.14 3.61 -3.83
C PRO A 10 -8.97 3.94 -2.60
N ALA A 11 -9.99 4.78 -2.73
CA ALA A 11 -10.82 5.22 -1.62
C ALA A 11 -12.27 4.82 -1.80
N SER A 12 -12.86 4.32 -0.72
CA SER A 12 -14.30 4.00 -0.64
C SER A 12 -14.88 4.27 0.76
N ARG A 13 -14.01 4.63 1.71
CA ARG A 13 -14.33 4.87 3.10
C ARG A 13 -14.84 6.30 3.34
N GLY A 14 -15.19 6.57 4.59
CA GLY A 14 -15.72 7.87 5.01
C GLY A 14 -14.63 8.88 5.40
N VAL A 15 -15.10 10.01 5.94
CA VAL A 15 -14.26 11.14 6.33
C VAL A 15 -13.23 10.78 7.38
N ARG A 16 -13.56 9.87 8.32
CA ARG A 16 -12.65 9.53 9.43
C ARG A 16 -11.35 8.92 8.92
N GLU A 17 -11.47 7.90 8.09
CA GLU A 17 -10.33 7.16 7.52
C GLU A 17 -9.50 8.08 6.62
N LEU A 18 -10.15 8.81 5.73
CA LEU A 18 -9.49 9.76 4.85
C LEU A 18 -8.82 10.93 5.59
N SER A 19 -9.40 11.41 6.70
CA SER A 19 -8.76 12.44 7.54
C SER A 19 -7.48 11.91 8.18
N ASN A 20 -7.49 10.69 8.68
CA ASN A 20 -6.31 10.03 9.24
C ASN A 20 -5.22 9.89 8.18
N LEU A 21 -5.57 9.36 7.02
CA LEU A 21 -4.67 9.20 5.88
C LEU A 21 -4.03 10.53 5.46
N LEU A 22 -4.84 11.58 5.27
CA LEU A 22 -4.34 12.91 4.90
C LEU A 22 -3.38 13.47 5.95
N ASN A 23 -3.65 13.23 7.25
CA ASN A 23 -2.77 13.65 8.33
C ASN A 23 -1.44 12.88 8.30
N ASP A 24 -1.47 11.56 8.09
CA ASP A 24 -0.27 10.73 8.00
C ASP A 24 0.61 11.18 6.81
N PHE A 25 0.02 11.51 5.66
CA PHE A 25 0.78 12.01 4.51
C PHE A 25 1.25 13.47 4.65
N LYS A 26 0.52 14.30 5.37
CA LYS A 26 0.97 15.66 5.73
C LYS A 26 2.27 15.62 6.55
N ASN A 27 2.39 14.65 7.42
CA ASN A 27 3.52 14.50 8.35
C ASN A 27 4.73 13.77 7.73
N GLN A 28 4.62 13.17 6.55
CA GLN A 28 5.75 12.46 5.93
C GLN A 28 7.03 13.32 5.90
N THR A 29 8.17 12.70 6.27
CA THR A 29 9.49 13.37 6.22
C THR A 29 9.95 13.62 4.79
N PHE A 30 9.71 12.70 3.87
CA PHE A 30 9.93 12.89 2.44
C PHE A 30 8.82 13.74 1.82
N LYS A 31 9.19 14.87 1.19
CA LYS A 31 8.22 15.88 0.71
C LYS A 31 8.02 15.91 -0.81
N ASN A 32 8.91 15.28 -1.60
CA ASN A 32 8.79 15.33 -3.06
C ASN A 32 7.86 14.23 -3.61
N PHE A 33 6.60 14.29 -3.21
CA PHE A 33 5.56 13.36 -3.66
C PHE A 33 4.28 14.09 -4.07
N GLU A 34 3.44 13.40 -4.82
CA GLU A 34 2.02 13.71 -4.99
C GLU A 34 1.19 12.58 -4.40
N HIS A 35 0.00 12.89 -3.88
CA HIS A 35 -0.95 11.92 -3.36
C HIS A 35 -2.22 11.94 -4.22
N ILE A 36 -2.49 10.85 -4.90
CA ILE A 36 -3.62 10.67 -5.80
C ILE A 36 -4.66 9.79 -5.10
N ILE A 37 -5.76 10.39 -4.69
CA ILE A 37 -6.88 9.69 -4.07
C ILE A 37 -7.95 9.49 -5.13
N VAL A 38 -8.26 8.23 -5.45
CA VAL A 38 -9.27 7.85 -6.44
C VAL A 38 -10.45 7.20 -5.73
N TYR A 39 -11.56 7.91 -5.65
CA TYR A 39 -12.77 7.45 -4.99
C TYR A 39 -13.57 6.51 -5.91
N ASP A 40 -13.94 5.34 -5.39
CA ASP A 40 -14.69 4.34 -6.11
C ASP A 40 -16.20 4.63 -6.05
N GLY A 41 -16.72 5.28 -7.07
CA GLY A 41 -18.08 5.76 -7.18
C GLY A 41 -18.24 7.24 -6.80
N PRO A 42 -19.49 7.70 -6.64
CA PRO A 42 -19.76 9.07 -6.23
C PRO A 42 -19.39 9.28 -4.75
N PRO A 43 -18.46 10.21 -4.43
CA PRO A 43 -18.10 10.49 -3.05
C PRO A 43 -19.24 11.21 -2.30
N PRO A 44 -19.43 10.93 -1.00
CA PRO A 44 -20.32 11.69 -0.13
C PRO A 44 -19.91 13.16 -0.03
N VAL A 45 -20.87 14.05 0.29
CA VAL A 45 -20.63 15.49 0.35
C VAL A 45 -19.58 15.89 1.40
N ASP A 46 -19.54 15.19 2.52
CA ASP A 46 -18.56 15.39 3.59
C ASP A 46 -17.15 15.00 3.14
N VAL A 47 -16.99 13.92 2.36
CA VAL A 47 -15.71 13.55 1.72
C VAL A 47 -15.28 14.64 0.73
N ILE A 48 -16.18 15.14 -0.11
CA ILE A 48 -15.88 16.24 -1.03
C ILE A 48 -15.38 17.47 -0.26
N ASN A 49 -16.04 17.82 0.85
CA ASN A 49 -15.64 18.95 1.67
C ASN A 49 -14.28 18.75 2.35
N LEU A 50 -13.99 17.55 2.84
CA LEU A 50 -12.68 17.19 3.36
C LEU A 50 -11.59 17.38 2.30
N MET A 51 -11.82 16.90 1.08
CA MET A 51 -10.83 17.00 0.00
C MET A 51 -10.51 18.42 -0.42
N LYS A 52 -11.44 19.37 -0.26
CA LYS A 52 -11.17 20.81 -0.48
C LYS A 52 -10.14 21.39 0.50
N THR A 53 -9.96 20.75 1.65
CA THR A 53 -8.98 21.14 2.67
C THR A 53 -7.66 20.40 2.57
N ALA A 54 -7.57 19.41 1.68
CA ALA A 54 -6.36 18.64 1.45
C ALA A 54 -5.21 19.54 0.95
N GLY A 55 -3.99 19.19 1.28
CA GLY A 55 -2.81 19.96 0.88
C GLY A 55 -2.59 19.99 -0.64
N PRO A 56 -1.80 20.93 -1.15
CA PRO A 56 -1.60 21.14 -2.59
C PRO A 56 -0.92 19.96 -3.31
N TRP A 57 -0.34 19.04 -2.56
CA TRP A 57 0.20 17.78 -3.08
C TRP A 57 -0.86 16.70 -3.34
N THR A 58 -2.13 16.92 -2.91
CA THR A 58 -3.22 15.95 -3.04
C THR A 58 -4.05 16.25 -4.29
N GLN A 59 -4.19 15.24 -5.14
CA GLN A 59 -5.15 15.23 -6.25
C GLN A 59 -6.29 14.27 -5.88
N PHE A 60 -7.52 14.76 -5.95
CA PHE A 60 -8.72 13.96 -5.69
C PHE A 60 -9.55 13.85 -6.97
N CYS A 61 -9.96 12.63 -7.29
CA CYS A 61 -10.91 12.35 -8.36
C CYS A 61 -11.79 11.16 -7.97
N ASN A 62 -12.88 10.96 -8.70
CA ASN A 62 -13.70 9.77 -8.60
C ASN A 62 -13.86 9.11 -9.96
N ILE A 63 -14.13 7.83 -9.92
CA ILE A 63 -14.45 7.02 -11.11
C ILE A 63 -15.85 6.45 -10.96
N GLU A 64 -16.38 5.88 -12.02
CA GLU A 64 -17.61 5.09 -11.98
C GLU A 64 -17.38 3.85 -11.10
N LYS A 65 -18.33 3.59 -10.19
CA LYS A 65 -18.21 2.51 -9.22
C LYS A 65 -18.00 1.16 -9.87
N ASP A 66 -17.05 0.40 -9.37
CA ASP A 66 -16.75 -0.95 -9.85
C ASP A 66 -17.62 -2.01 -9.16
N TYR A 67 -18.81 -2.23 -9.71
CA TYR A 67 -19.74 -3.24 -9.18
C TYR A 67 -19.34 -4.69 -9.51
N GLY A 68 -18.43 -4.88 -10.46
CA GLY A 68 -18.21 -6.19 -11.07
C GLY A 68 -17.28 -7.13 -10.30
N ASN A 69 -16.45 -6.63 -9.38
CA ASN A 69 -15.38 -7.44 -8.78
C ASN A 69 -15.00 -7.03 -7.35
N MET A 70 -15.92 -6.41 -6.61
CA MET A 70 -15.65 -5.91 -5.25
C MET A 70 -15.23 -7.01 -4.26
N ASP A 71 -15.70 -8.24 -4.47
CA ASP A 71 -15.40 -9.35 -3.55
C ASP A 71 -14.06 -10.04 -3.85
N ILE A 72 -13.53 -9.87 -5.06
CA ILE A 72 -12.32 -10.58 -5.51
C ILE A 72 -11.08 -9.68 -5.48
N SER A 73 -11.24 -8.41 -5.86
CA SER A 73 -10.10 -7.51 -6.02
C SER A 73 -10.51 -6.03 -5.87
N PRO A 74 -10.90 -5.64 -4.64
CA PRO A 74 -11.32 -4.27 -4.38
C PRO A 74 -10.20 -3.28 -4.69
N GLY A 75 -10.54 -2.13 -5.23
CA GLY A 75 -9.58 -1.07 -5.52
C GLY A 75 -8.74 -1.24 -6.80
N THR A 76 -8.90 -2.32 -7.58
CA THR A 76 -8.17 -2.54 -8.84
C THR A 76 -8.39 -1.40 -9.83
N LYS A 77 -9.63 -1.03 -10.10
CA LYS A 77 -9.99 0.04 -11.03
C LYS A 77 -9.49 1.42 -10.58
N PRO A 78 -9.70 1.83 -9.32
CA PRO A 78 -9.10 3.06 -8.79
C PRO A 78 -7.58 3.08 -8.86
N ARG A 79 -6.88 1.99 -8.52
CA ARG A 79 -5.42 1.91 -8.60
C ARG A 79 -4.93 2.10 -10.03
N ASN A 80 -5.55 1.44 -11.01
CA ASN A 80 -5.21 1.61 -12.42
C ASN A 80 -5.48 3.03 -12.93
N HIS A 81 -6.56 3.66 -12.48
CA HIS A 81 -6.81 5.07 -12.79
C HIS A 81 -5.71 5.97 -12.22
N GLY A 82 -5.33 5.75 -10.97
CA GLY A 82 -4.23 6.45 -10.32
C GLY A 82 -2.90 6.29 -11.06
N ILE A 83 -2.54 5.06 -11.50
CA ILE A 83 -1.35 4.81 -12.33
C ILE A 83 -1.39 5.67 -13.60
N LYS A 84 -2.54 5.73 -14.28
CA LYS A 84 -2.70 6.46 -15.54
C LYS A 84 -2.44 7.96 -15.39
N ILE A 85 -2.90 8.57 -14.30
CA ILE A 85 -2.78 10.04 -14.09
C ILE A 85 -1.55 10.44 -13.26
N SER A 86 -0.79 9.47 -12.72
CA SER A 86 0.40 9.71 -11.93
C SER A 86 1.54 10.32 -12.74
N ARG A 87 2.39 11.13 -12.08
CA ARG A 87 3.53 11.83 -12.69
C ARG A 87 4.87 11.48 -12.04
N GLY A 88 4.83 10.79 -10.90
CA GLY A 88 6.02 10.35 -10.17
C GLY A 88 6.82 9.31 -10.95
N GLN A 89 8.11 9.26 -10.70
CA GLN A 89 8.99 8.21 -11.24
C GLN A 89 8.67 6.86 -10.60
N TYR A 90 8.29 6.88 -9.34
CA TYR A 90 7.95 5.71 -8.54
C TYR A 90 6.51 5.78 -8.06
N LEU A 91 5.90 4.62 -7.86
CA LEU A 91 4.55 4.47 -7.33
C LEU A 91 4.59 3.72 -6.01
N VAL A 92 3.74 4.17 -5.10
CA VAL A 92 3.40 3.53 -3.85
C VAL A 92 1.87 3.43 -3.79
N PHE A 93 1.35 2.30 -3.34
CA PHE A 93 -0.08 2.07 -3.20
C PHE A 93 -0.43 2.01 -1.71
N CYS A 94 -1.40 2.81 -1.29
CA CYS A 94 -1.79 2.96 0.10
C CYS A 94 -3.30 2.80 0.24
N ASP A 95 -3.75 1.96 1.16
CA ASP A 95 -5.18 1.79 1.40
C ASP A 95 -5.70 2.89 2.34
N ASP A 96 -6.99 3.25 2.21
CA ASP A 96 -7.58 4.41 2.88
C ASP A 96 -7.89 4.18 4.36
N ASP A 97 -7.80 2.96 4.86
CA ASP A 97 -8.04 2.55 6.24
C ASP A 97 -6.77 2.22 7.05
N ASP A 98 -5.61 2.24 6.41
CA ASP A 98 -4.32 2.00 7.06
C ASP A 98 -3.73 3.27 7.68
N ARG A 99 -2.74 3.10 8.56
CA ARG A 99 -1.99 4.18 9.18
C ARG A 99 -0.51 4.09 8.81
N TYR A 100 0.09 5.22 8.49
CA TYR A 100 1.43 5.31 7.92
C TYR A 100 2.34 6.11 8.84
N LYS A 101 3.54 5.59 9.17
CA LYS A 101 4.54 6.34 9.93
C LYS A 101 5.06 7.52 9.11
N ASP A 102 5.48 8.58 9.80
CA ASP A 102 6.02 9.79 9.16
C ASP A 102 7.26 9.53 8.28
N THR A 103 7.98 8.43 8.53
CA THR A 103 9.17 8.01 7.78
C THR A 103 8.87 7.02 6.64
N TYR A 104 7.61 6.68 6.39
CA TYR A 104 7.22 5.64 5.46
C TYR A 104 7.76 5.86 4.04
N LEU A 105 7.49 7.02 3.44
CA LEU A 105 7.95 7.32 2.08
C LEU A 105 9.47 7.45 2.00
N GLU A 106 10.10 8.03 3.02
CA GLU A 106 11.57 8.17 3.08
C GLU A 106 12.24 6.80 3.16
N THR A 107 11.69 5.89 3.97
CA THR A 107 12.21 4.52 4.10
C THR A 107 12.11 3.77 2.78
N LEU A 108 10.97 3.87 2.08
CA LEU A 108 10.79 3.22 0.79
C LEU A 108 11.76 3.75 -0.26
N ILE A 109 11.83 5.09 -0.44
CA ILE A 109 12.65 5.68 -1.50
C ILE A 109 14.16 5.55 -1.26
N SER A 110 14.59 5.60 0.00
CA SER A 110 16.00 5.43 0.35
C SER A 110 16.52 4.02 0.05
N ASN A 111 15.61 3.05 -0.03
CA ASN A 111 15.91 1.65 -0.32
C ASN A 111 15.46 1.23 -1.73
N CYS A 112 15.10 2.20 -2.56
CA CYS A 112 14.72 1.99 -3.95
C CYS A 112 15.70 2.73 -4.86
N ARG A 113 16.45 1.99 -5.68
CA ARG A 113 17.37 2.53 -6.69
C ARG A 113 17.03 1.93 -8.05
N ASP A 114 17.81 2.31 -9.07
CA ASP A 114 17.67 1.73 -10.41
C ASP A 114 17.62 0.20 -10.34
N ASN A 115 16.58 -0.38 -10.91
CA ASN A 115 16.30 -1.83 -10.91
C ASN A 115 16.14 -2.47 -9.51
N MET A 116 15.68 -1.69 -8.52
CA MET A 116 15.39 -2.19 -7.17
C MET A 116 13.94 -1.91 -6.77
N ILE A 117 13.40 -2.77 -5.92
CA ILE A 117 12.17 -2.55 -5.16
C ILE A 117 12.53 -2.42 -3.69
N GLY A 118 12.19 -1.28 -3.10
CA GLY A 118 12.23 -1.07 -1.66
C GLY A 118 10.97 -1.68 -1.02
N ILE A 119 11.15 -2.41 0.06
CA ILE A 119 10.08 -3.07 0.80
C ILE A 119 10.14 -2.66 2.26
N VAL A 120 9.00 -2.33 2.85
CA VAL A 120 8.84 -2.07 4.28
C VAL A 120 7.87 -3.07 4.90
N GLN A 121 7.94 -3.21 6.21
CA GLN A 121 7.04 -4.10 6.93
C GLN A 121 5.75 -3.38 7.32
N MET A 122 4.65 -4.13 7.23
CA MET A 122 3.34 -3.75 7.77
C MET A 122 2.92 -4.68 8.90
N SER A 123 2.01 -4.23 9.78
CA SER A 123 1.34 -5.09 10.74
C SER A 123 0.32 -6.00 10.05
N CYS A 124 0.15 -7.21 10.55
CA CYS A 124 -0.88 -8.13 10.08
C CYS A 124 -1.37 -9.00 11.24
N GLN A 125 -2.64 -9.37 11.27
CA GLN A 125 -3.13 -10.36 12.22
C GLN A 125 -2.59 -11.74 11.87
N GLN A 126 -2.10 -12.48 12.86
CA GLN A 126 -1.55 -13.82 12.66
C GLN A 126 -2.57 -14.78 12.02
N SER A 127 -3.84 -14.66 12.39
CA SER A 127 -4.94 -15.45 11.82
C SER A 127 -5.19 -15.25 10.32
N ARG A 128 -4.72 -14.11 9.75
CA ARG A 128 -4.76 -13.87 8.30
C ARG A 128 -3.64 -14.58 7.55
N MET A 129 -2.60 -14.99 8.28
CA MET A 129 -1.39 -15.59 7.72
C MET A 129 -1.36 -17.10 7.87
N TYR A 130 -1.87 -17.59 8.99
CA TYR A 130 -1.80 -19.00 9.39
C TYR A 130 -3.18 -19.54 9.74
N LYS A 131 -3.48 -20.77 9.33
CA LYS A 131 -4.78 -21.41 9.55
C LYS A 131 -5.19 -21.45 11.04
N ASP A 132 -4.21 -21.66 11.92
CA ASP A 132 -4.40 -21.75 13.38
C ASP A 132 -3.82 -20.52 14.09
N GLY A 133 -3.66 -19.40 13.37
CA GLY A 133 -3.12 -18.15 13.90
C GLY A 133 -4.09 -17.47 14.85
N ASP A 134 -3.53 -16.89 15.93
CA ASP A 134 -4.29 -16.11 16.90
C ASP A 134 -4.75 -14.78 16.27
N PRO A 135 -6.06 -14.45 16.31
CA PRO A 135 -6.58 -13.20 15.79
C PRO A 135 -6.16 -11.96 16.61
N GLU A 136 -5.72 -12.15 17.86
CA GLU A 136 -5.25 -11.05 18.72
C GLU A 136 -3.74 -10.81 18.59
N THR A 137 -3.01 -11.73 17.98
CA THR A 137 -1.57 -11.60 17.75
C THR A 137 -1.27 -10.85 16.47
N ILE A 138 -0.40 -9.83 16.58
CA ILE A 138 0.10 -9.05 15.45
C ILE A 138 1.49 -9.53 15.05
N VAL A 139 1.68 -9.68 13.76
CA VAL A 139 2.96 -10.05 13.14
C VAL A 139 3.38 -8.99 12.12
N LEU A 140 4.66 -8.91 11.80
CA LEU A 140 5.17 -8.02 10.75
C LEU A 140 5.42 -8.77 9.46
N VAL A 141 4.91 -8.26 8.36
CA VAL A 141 5.11 -8.82 7.02
C VAL A 141 5.64 -7.77 6.05
N PRO A 142 6.47 -8.17 5.05
CA PRO A 142 7.14 -9.46 4.91
C PRO A 142 8.21 -9.66 5.96
N GLU A 143 8.65 -10.90 6.17
CA GLU A 143 9.79 -11.20 7.02
C GLU A 143 11.09 -10.68 6.39
N ILE A 144 12.07 -10.32 7.24
CA ILE A 144 13.33 -9.70 6.76
C ILE A 144 14.22 -10.73 6.04
N ASP A 145 14.23 -11.99 6.49
CA ASP A 145 15.08 -13.04 5.97
C ASP A 145 14.44 -13.87 4.84
N ILE A 146 13.56 -13.25 4.08
CA ILE A 146 12.91 -13.91 2.95
C ILE A 146 13.92 -14.12 1.82
N HIS A 147 14.22 -15.40 1.52
CA HIS A 147 15.01 -15.79 0.35
C HIS A 147 14.18 -15.79 -0.95
N MET A 148 12.87 -15.81 -0.86
CA MET A 148 11.92 -15.77 -1.98
C MET A 148 10.89 -14.66 -1.74
N PHE A 149 10.86 -13.67 -2.60
CA PHE A 149 9.86 -12.61 -2.61
C PHE A 149 9.27 -12.53 -4.03
N PRO A 150 7.99 -12.28 -4.19
CA PRO A 150 6.94 -12.18 -3.16
C PRO A 150 6.41 -13.55 -2.72
N ILE A 151 5.89 -13.62 -1.48
CA ILE A 151 5.19 -14.79 -0.96
C ILE A 151 3.73 -14.40 -0.71
N ILE A 152 2.81 -15.28 -1.07
CA ILE A 152 1.37 -15.10 -0.85
C ILE A 152 1.07 -14.92 0.66
N CYS A 153 0.13 -14.05 0.98
CA CYS A 153 -0.23 -13.62 2.34
C CYS A 153 0.88 -12.88 3.11
N HIS A 154 2.12 -12.81 2.61
CA HIS A 154 3.24 -12.13 3.25
C HIS A 154 3.58 -10.76 2.62
N VAL A 155 2.78 -10.28 1.71
CA VAL A 155 2.93 -8.98 1.09
C VAL A 155 1.57 -8.34 0.89
N GLY A 156 1.43 -7.12 1.33
CA GLY A 156 0.25 -6.30 1.09
C GLY A 156 0.57 -5.11 0.21
N THR A 157 -0.46 -4.45 -0.23
CA THR A 157 -0.40 -3.28 -1.11
C THR A 157 0.58 -2.21 -0.64
N PRO A 158 0.64 -1.84 0.67
CA PRO A 158 1.48 -0.74 1.11
C PRO A 158 2.95 -1.14 1.38
N CYS A 159 3.32 -2.40 1.17
CA CYS A 159 4.67 -2.84 1.52
C CYS A 159 5.76 -2.35 0.58
N TYR A 160 5.45 -1.96 -0.66
CA TYR A 160 6.46 -1.80 -1.71
C TYR A 160 6.36 -0.51 -2.49
N ILE A 161 7.50 -0.10 -3.03
CA ILE A 161 7.64 0.97 -4.03
C ILE A 161 8.10 0.36 -5.34
N VAL A 162 7.45 0.72 -6.46
CA VAL A 162 7.77 0.21 -7.80
C VAL A 162 7.99 1.35 -8.78
N LYS A 163 8.77 1.11 -9.85
CA LYS A 163 8.85 2.08 -10.95
C LYS A 163 7.49 2.23 -11.63
N ARG A 164 7.11 3.47 -11.95
CA ARG A 164 5.87 3.78 -12.65
C ARG A 164 5.77 3.05 -14.00
N GLU A 165 6.86 3.00 -14.77
CA GLU A 165 6.91 2.32 -16.05
C GLU A 165 6.55 0.83 -15.95
N TRP A 166 6.99 0.14 -14.86
CA TRP A 166 6.65 -1.26 -14.63
C TRP A 166 5.17 -1.47 -14.34
N ALA A 167 4.57 -0.58 -13.54
CA ALA A 167 3.14 -0.64 -13.22
C ALA A 167 2.25 -0.30 -14.42
N ILE A 168 2.75 0.49 -15.38
CA ILE A 168 2.05 0.76 -16.66
C ILE A 168 2.06 -0.49 -17.54
N GLU A 169 3.17 -1.22 -17.60
CA GLU A 169 3.29 -2.44 -18.40
C GLU A 169 2.59 -3.64 -17.76
N GLU A 170 2.59 -3.72 -16.42
CA GLU A 170 1.91 -4.77 -15.65
C GLU A 170 0.89 -4.13 -14.70
N PRO A 171 -0.28 -3.69 -15.18
CA PRO A 171 -1.30 -3.07 -14.35
C PRO A 171 -1.97 -4.06 -13.41
N TRP A 172 -2.70 -3.55 -12.44
CA TRP A 172 -3.56 -4.35 -11.57
C TRP A 172 -4.61 -5.09 -12.39
N ARG A 173 -4.89 -6.33 -12.01
CA ARG A 173 -5.90 -7.18 -12.66
C ARG A 173 -6.98 -7.59 -11.66
N HIS A 174 -8.17 -7.84 -12.18
CA HIS A 174 -9.26 -8.40 -11.39
C HIS A 174 -9.01 -9.90 -11.18
N GLU A 175 -8.33 -10.23 -10.10
CA GLU A 175 -7.93 -11.60 -9.77
C GLU A 175 -7.84 -11.75 -8.24
N PRO A 176 -8.05 -12.95 -7.68
CA PRO A 176 -7.80 -13.22 -6.26
C PRO A 176 -6.35 -12.89 -5.90
N GLU A 177 -6.10 -12.50 -4.63
CA GLU A 177 -4.74 -12.20 -4.16
C GLU A 177 -4.04 -11.14 -5.04
N HIS A 178 -4.80 -10.17 -5.51
CA HIS A 178 -4.39 -9.20 -6.53
C HIS A 178 -3.14 -8.40 -6.15
N ASP A 179 -2.92 -8.10 -4.86
CA ASP A 179 -1.73 -7.44 -4.32
C ASP A 179 -0.46 -8.30 -4.49
N PHE A 180 -0.53 -9.57 -4.10
CA PHE A 180 0.55 -10.54 -4.33
C PHE A 180 0.80 -10.75 -5.83
N ARG A 181 -0.25 -10.97 -6.61
CA ARG A 181 -0.11 -11.26 -8.05
C ARG A 181 0.42 -10.06 -8.84
N PHE A 182 0.07 -8.85 -8.45
CA PHE A 182 0.60 -7.64 -9.06
C PHE A 182 2.12 -7.56 -8.88
N ILE A 183 2.63 -7.64 -7.65
CA ILE A 183 4.07 -7.56 -7.40
C ILE A 183 4.83 -8.76 -7.95
N LYS A 184 4.21 -9.95 -7.94
CA LYS A 184 4.78 -11.17 -8.55
C LYS A 184 5.05 -10.97 -10.04
N ARG A 185 4.08 -10.47 -10.82
CA ARG A 185 4.26 -10.20 -12.26
C ARG A 185 5.40 -9.21 -12.52
N ILE A 186 5.48 -8.16 -11.71
CA ILE A 186 6.59 -7.19 -11.81
C ILE A 186 7.93 -7.87 -11.55
N CYS A 187 8.04 -8.69 -10.50
CA CYS A 187 9.27 -9.40 -10.18
C CYS A 187 9.66 -10.41 -11.25
N GLU A 188 8.71 -11.16 -11.80
CA GLU A 188 8.96 -12.15 -12.85
C GLU A 188 9.44 -11.50 -14.16
N LYS A 189 8.83 -10.38 -14.53
CA LYS A 189 9.12 -9.69 -15.80
C LYS A 189 10.39 -8.86 -15.76
N PHE A 190 10.56 -8.03 -14.73
CA PHE A 190 11.64 -7.05 -14.66
C PHE A 190 12.84 -7.51 -13.83
N LYS A 191 12.68 -8.56 -13.02
CA LYS A 191 13.72 -9.18 -12.18
C LYS A 191 14.51 -8.15 -11.36
N PRO A 192 13.81 -7.27 -10.60
CA PRO A 192 14.47 -6.27 -9.78
C PRO A 192 15.22 -6.92 -8.62
N MET A 193 16.21 -6.23 -8.11
CA MET A 193 16.75 -6.53 -6.79
C MET A 193 15.71 -6.14 -5.72
N ILE A 194 15.61 -6.93 -4.66
CA ILE A 194 14.68 -6.70 -3.55
C ILE A 194 15.47 -6.26 -2.31
N GLN A 195 15.08 -5.12 -1.73
CA GLN A 195 15.61 -4.64 -0.47
C GLN A 195 14.48 -4.54 0.55
N ILE A 196 14.50 -5.41 1.56
CA ILE A 196 13.53 -5.37 2.67
C ILE A 196 14.16 -4.62 3.84
N VAL A 197 13.42 -3.66 4.38
CA VAL A 197 13.82 -2.86 5.54
C VAL A 197 12.95 -3.23 6.73
N GLY A 198 13.59 -3.66 7.80
CA GLY A 198 12.90 -4.05 9.02
C GLY A 198 12.29 -2.86 9.78
N GLY A 199 11.28 -3.18 10.56
CA GLY A 199 10.52 -2.23 11.37
C GLY A 199 9.22 -1.77 10.71
N MET A 200 8.14 -1.86 11.46
CA MET A 200 6.80 -1.48 11.00
C MET A 200 6.77 -0.05 10.48
N GLN A 201 6.36 0.13 9.25
CA GLN A 201 6.07 1.43 8.65
C GLN A 201 4.57 1.66 8.43
N VAL A 202 3.79 0.59 8.38
CA VAL A 202 2.35 0.62 8.14
C VAL A 202 1.63 -0.18 9.23
N ASP A 203 0.60 0.41 9.81
CA ASP A 203 -0.31 -0.24 10.77
C ASP A 203 -1.64 -0.51 10.06
N VAL A 204 -1.81 -1.74 9.60
CA VAL A 204 -2.98 -2.17 8.83
C VAL A 204 -4.24 -2.07 9.70
N ASP A 205 -5.30 -1.47 9.18
CA ASP A 205 -6.56 -1.22 9.90
C ASP A 205 -6.37 -0.48 11.25
N GLY A 206 -5.19 0.10 11.53
CA GLY A 206 -4.85 0.69 12.82
C GLY A 206 -4.86 -0.32 13.97
N LEU A 207 -4.47 -1.57 13.72
CA LEU A 207 -4.53 -2.66 14.69
C LEU A 207 -3.70 -2.39 15.95
N VAL A 208 -2.50 -1.87 15.78
CA VAL A 208 -1.59 -1.53 16.89
C VAL A 208 -2.14 -0.36 17.70
N LEU A 209 -2.70 0.65 17.03
CA LEU A 209 -3.33 1.81 17.68
C LEU A 209 -4.59 1.43 18.46
N LYS A 210 -5.29 0.37 18.07
CA LYS A 210 -6.46 -0.17 18.80
C LYS A 210 -6.08 -0.95 20.05
N GLY A 211 -4.76 -1.05 20.37
CA GLY A 211 -4.28 -1.67 21.59
C GLY A 211 -4.17 -3.19 21.52
N MET A 212 -4.15 -3.77 20.33
CA MET A 212 -3.77 -5.17 20.16
C MET A 212 -2.32 -5.32 20.58
N LYS A 213 -2.10 -6.15 21.59
CA LYS A 213 -0.80 -6.34 22.25
C LYS A 213 -0.16 -7.59 21.68
N ASP A 214 1.16 -7.55 21.71
CA ASP A 214 2.13 -8.60 21.44
C ASP A 214 2.64 -8.70 20.00
N TRP A 215 3.87 -8.19 19.88
CA TRP A 215 4.72 -8.38 18.72
C TRP A 215 5.39 -9.73 18.84
N VAL A 216 5.02 -10.68 18.02
CA VAL A 216 5.74 -11.94 17.91
C VAL A 216 6.68 -11.84 16.71
N SER A 217 7.98 -11.98 16.95
CA SER A 217 8.92 -12.33 15.88
C SER A 217 8.55 -13.72 15.36
N PHE A 218 8.46 -13.87 14.05
CA PHE A 218 8.07 -15.13 13.43
C PHE A 218 8.92 -16.31 13.90
N PRO A 219 8.31 -17.46 14.19
CA PRO A 219 9.06 -18.70 14.23
C PRO A 219 9.58 -19.01 12.81
N PRO A 220 10.74 -19.66 12.69
CA PRO A 220 11.27 -20.03 11.38
C PRO A 220 10.29 -20.94 10.64
N PHE A 221 10.13 -20.72 9.33
CA PHE A 221 9.22 -21.43 8.46
C PHE A 221 9.24 -22.93 8.66
N TYR A 222 8.10 -23.54 8.89
CA TYR A 222 7.90 -24.95 8.60
C TYR A 222 7.65 -25.11 7.10
N ARG A 223 8.62 -25.68 6.41
CA ARG A 223 8.42 -26.26 5.08
C ARG A 223 7.63 -27.54 5.25
N GLU A 224 6.47 -27.64 4.64
CA GLU A 224 5.92 -28.89 4.14
C GLU A 224 5.86 -28.81 2.61
#